data_f1b50faeeac7971e632a65de7cb8ab47
#
_entry.id   f1b50faeeac7971e632a65de7cb8ab47
#
_cell.length_a   1.000
_cell.length_b   1.000
_cell.length_c   1.000
_cell.angle_alpha   90.00
_cell.angle_beta   90.00
_cell.angle_gamma   90.00
#
_symmetry.space_group_name_H-M   'P 1'
#
loop_
_entity.id
_entity.type
_entity.pdbx_description
1 polymer ?
#
loop_
_entity_poly.entity_id
_entity_poly.type
_entity_poly.pdbx_seq_one_letter_code
_entity_poly.pdbx_strand_id
1 'polypeptide(L)'
;AITSEDAMMISRISKRGKRVVLKLNMDAKFVEDRWSRNIIAELKGSTHPEEIVVIGGHMDSWDVGQGAHDDAGGCIAAWRAVTLIKELGLRPRRTLRVVLWTNEENGSRGSRNYRNEHLNELENHILAIESDGGVFAPQGFGFTGNKEARKVVYDIADLLDPIGAGKITNWGRAP
;
A
#
# COMPACT_ATOMS: atom_id res chain seq x y z
N ALA A 1 -12.15 1.09 18.35
CA ALA A 1 -12.92 0.12 17.54
C ALA A 1 -14.01 -0.52 18.39
N ILE A 2 -15.04 -1.07 17.74
CA ILE A 2 -16.09 -1.91 18.36
C ILE A 2 -16.10 -3.24 17.62
N THR A 3 -16.68 -4.27 18.26
CA THR A 3 -16.79 -5.57 17.60
C THR A 3 -17.75 -5.54 16.41
N SER A 4 -17.60 -6.46 15.48
CA SER A 4 -18.51 -6.60 14.33
C SER A 4 -19.95 -6.87 14.81
N GLU A 5 -20.10 -7.66 15.86
CA GLU A 5 -21.40 -8.00 16.48
C GLU A 5 -22.10 -6.76 17.03
N ASP A 6 -21.37 -5.91 17.74
CA ASP A 6 -21.90 -4.64 18.28
C ASP A 6 -22.29 -3.70 17.15
N ALA A 7 -21.45 -3.57 16.12
CA ALA A 7 -21.74 -2.76 14.95
C ALA A 7 -23.02 -3.23 14.23
N MET A 8 -23.17 -4.55 14.05
CA MET A 8 -24.38 -5.14 13.47
C MET A 8 -25.61 -4.94 14.35
N MET A 9 -25.46 -5.04 15.66
CA MET A 9 -26.57 -4.80 16.62
C MET A 9 -27.03 -3.35 16.51
N ILE A 10 -26.12 -2.39 16.57
CA ILE A 10 -26.41 -0.97 16.41
C ILE A 10 -27.12 -0.69 15.09
N SER A 11 -26.62 -1.26 14.00
CA SER A 11 -27.22 -1.13 12.67
C SER A 11 -28.67 -1.65 12.65
N ARG A 12 -28.94 -2.84 13.24
CA ARG A 12 -30.29 -3.40 13.31
C ARG A 12 -31.25 -2.53 14.13
N ILE A 13 -30.79 -1.95 15.25
CA ILE A 13 -31.59 -1.04 16.07
C ILE A 13 -31.95 0.22 15.30
N SER A 14 -30.96 0.82 14.63
CA SER A 14 -31.16 2.02 13.81
C SER A 14 -32.14 1.77 12.65
N LYS A 15 -31.98 0.65 11.94
CA LYS A 15 -32.89 0.27 10.83
C LYS A 15 -34.34 0.05 11.27
N ARG A 16 -34.58 -0.21 12.55
CA ARG A 16 -35.94 -0.29 13.13
C ARG A 16 -36.51 1.10 13.53
N GLY A 17 -35.83 2.17 13.12
CA GLY A 17 -36.25 3.55 13.44
C GLY A 17 -36.04 3.96 14.89
N LYS A 18 -35.34 3.17 15.70
CA LYS A 18 -35.04 3.52 17.08
C LYS A 18 -33.79 4.40 17.17
N ARG A 19 -33.87 5.45 17.99
CA ARG A 19 -32.71 6.30 18.29
C ARG A 19 -31.68 5.48 19.05
N VAL A 20 -30.45 5.46 18.52
CA VAL A 20 -29.28 4.88 19.18
C VAL A 20 -28.49 6.03 19.81
N VAL A 21 -28.19 5.91 21.09
CA VAL A 21 -27.31 6.83 21.82
C VAL A 21 -26.16 6.02 22.39
N LEU A 22 -24.93 6.42 22.05
CA LEU A 22 -23.71 5.78 22.53
C LEU A 22 -22.97 6.73 23.47
N LYS A 23 -22.45 6.19 24.56
CA LYS A 23 -21.53 6.88 25.46
C LYS A 23 -20.13 6.28 25.25
N LEU A 24 -19.18 7.09 24.81
CA LEU A 24 -17.79 6.68 24.61
C LEU A 24 -16.93 7.22 25.75
N ASN A 25 -16.16 6.36 26.37
CA ASN A 25 -15.08 6.72 27.28
C ASN A 25 -13.77 6.29 26.62
N MET A 26 -12.89 7.23 26.34
CA MET A 26 -11.61 6.98 25.68
C MET A 26 -10.50 7.76 26.39
N ASP A 27 -9.39 7.10 26.62
CA ASP A 27 -8.18 7.71 27.16
C ASP A 27 -7.16 8.05 26.03
N ALA A 28 -7.57 7.89 24.78
CA ALA A 28 -6.75 8.22 23.63
C ALA A 28 -6.40 9.71 23.63
N LYS A 29 -5.12 10.02 23.47
CA LYS A 29 -4.60 11.38 23.40
C LYS A 29 -3.46 11.48 22.39
N PHE A 30 -3.34 12.64 21.77
CA PHE A 30 -2.13 12.93 21.01
C PHE A 30 -0.96 13.13 21.97
N VAL A 31 0.16 12.53 21.61
CA VAL A 31 1.44 12.73 22.28
C VAL A 31 2.41 13.43 21.33
N GLU A 32 3.59 13.81 21.83
CA GLU A 32 4.62 14.42 21.00
C GLU A 32 5.06 13.47 19.89
N ASP A 33 5.28 14.03 18.71
CA ASP A 33 5.82 13.30 17.57
C ASP A 33 7.19 12.69 17.90
N ARG A 34 7.46 11.52 17.34
CA ARG A 34 8.74 10.83 17.48
C ARG A 34 9.31 10.56 16.09
N TRP A 35 10.64 10.56 16.02
CA TRP A 35 11.32 10.21 14.79
C TRP A 35 11.13 8.73 14.46
N SER A 36 10.81 8.46 13.21
CA SER A 36 10.78 7.14 12.62
C SER A 36 11.52 7.12 11.28
N ARG A 37 11.51 6.02 10.56
CA ARG A 37 12.21 5.86 9.29
C ARG A 37 11.41 5.00 8.34
N ASN A 38 11.46 5.33 7.04
CA ASN A 38 11.17 4.37 5.99
C ASN A 38 12.36 3.44 5.79
N ILE A 39 12.12 2.24 5.32
CA ILE A 39 13.19 1.31 4.90
C ILE A 39 13.19 1.30 3.38
N ILE A 40 14.35 1.52 2.78
CA ILE A 40 14.51 1.58 1.33
C ILE A 40 15.56 0.57 0.89
N ALA A 41 15.25 -0.22 -0.11
CA ALA A 41 16.18 -1.13 -0.76
C ALA A 41 16.00 -1.08 -2.29
N GLU A 42 17.07 -1.28 -3.05
CA GLU A 42 17.04 -1.20 -4.50
C GLU A 42 17.67 -2.41 -5.19
N LEU A 43 17.03 -2.82 -6.28
CA LEU A 43 17.65 -3.59 -7.34
C LEU A 43 17.85 -2.66 -8.53
N LYS A 44 19.10 -2.24 -8.74
CA LYS A 44 19.45 -1.23 -9.74
C LYS A 44 19.17 -1.73 -11.16
N GLY A 45 18.57 -0.87 -11.97
CA GLY A 45 18.26 -1.12 -13.36
C GLY A 45 19.50 -1.33 -14.24
N SER A 46 19.34 -2.10 -15.30
CA SER A 46 20.43 -2.44 -16.22
C SER A 46 20.65 -1.46 -17.38
N THR A 47 19.58 -0.78 -17.83
CA THR A 47 19.63 0.12 -19.00
C THR A 47 19.08 1.50 -18.74
N HIS A 48 18.15 1.61 -17.80
CA HIS A 48 17.54 2.87 -17.34
C HIS A 48 17.55 2.91 -15.81
N PRO A 49 18.75 2.94 -15.19
CA PRO A 49 18.85 2.89 -13.73
C PRO A 49 18.28 4.14 -13.03
N GLU A 50 18.14 5.25 -13.74
CA GLU A 50 17.52 6.48 -13.27
C GLU A 50 15.99 6.39 -13.17
N GLU A 51 15.35 5.54 -13.99
CA GLU A 51 13.91 5.33 -13.95
C GLU A 51 13.54 4.35 -12.83
N ILE A 52 12.61 4.73 -11.98
CA ILE A 52 12.31 4.03 -10.74
C ILE A 52 10.88 3.48 -10.77
N VAL A 53 10.75 2.22 -10.46
CA VAL A 53 9.47 1.59 -10.10
C VAL A 53 9.50 1.34 -8.60
N VAL A 54 8.64 2.05 -7.87
CA VAL A 54 8.50 1.87 -6.42
C VAL A 54 7.48 0.77 -6.16
N ILE A 55 7.83 -0.14 -5.26
CA ILE A 55 6.91 -1.16 -4.73
C ILE A 55 7.05 -1.19 -3.22
N GLY A 56 5.96 -1.35 -2.50
CA GLY A 56 6.03 -1.31 -1.04
C GLY A 56 4.76 -1.74 -0.34
N GLY A 57 4.79 -1.52 0.93
CA GLY A 57 3.73 -1.66 1.92
C GLY A 57 4.12 -0.87 3.15
N HIS A 58 3.24 -0.75 4.13
CA HIS A 58 3.57 -0.04 5.37
C HIS A 58 3.94 -0.99 6.50
N MET A 59 4.86 -0.57 7.36
CA MET A 59 5.40 -1.41 8.42
C MET A 59 4.86 -1.07 9.81
N ASP A 60 4.06 -0.05 9.93
CA ASP A 60 3.31 0.25 11.15
C ASP A 60 1.94 -0.46 11.14
N SER A 61 1.29 -0.48 12.26
CA SER A 61 -0.04 -1.09 12.44
C SER A 61 -0.80 -0.35 13.52
N TRP A 62 -2.09 -0.57 13.63
CA TRP A 62 -2.90 -0.08 14.74
C TRP A 62 -2.39 -0.60 16.08
N ASP A 63 -2.41 0.25 17.12
CA ASP A 63 -1.78 0.08 18.43
C ASP A 63 -2.01 -1.26 19.13
N VAL A 64 -3.13 -1.93 18.89
CA VAL A 64 -3.44 -3.22 19.49
C VAL A 64 -3.22 -4.39 18.53
N GLY A 65 -2.93 -4.10 17.27
CA GLY A 65 -2.67 -5.09 16.22
C GLY A 65 -1.19 -5.44 16.12
N GLN A 66 -0.91 -6.59 15.55
CA GLN A 66 0.46 -7.04 15.25
C GLN A 66 0.86 -6.76 13.80
N GLY A 67 -0.05 -6.22 12.99
CA GLY A 67 0.21 -5.84 11.60
C GLY A 67 0.52 -7.00 10.64
N ALA A 68 0.22 -8.24 10.99
CA ALA A 68 0.59 -9.38 10.17
C ALA A 68 -0.10 -9.39 8.80
N HIS A 69 -1.35 -8.92 8.77
CA HIS A 69 -2.19 -8.87 7.58
C HIS A 69 -2.22 -7.47 6.96
N ASP A 70 -2.19 -6.46 7.81
CA ASP A 70 -2.22 -5.04 7.54
C ASP A 70 -1.06 -4.37 8.30
N ASP A 71 0.18 -4.19 7.70
CA ASP A 71 0.49 -4.56 6.32
C ASP A 71 1.87 -5.27 6.21
N ALA A 72 2.24 -6.10 7.19
CA ALA A 72 3.46 -6.90 7.06
C ALA A 72 3.41 -7.82 5.83
N GLY A 73 2.19 -8.27 5.45
CA GLY A 73 1.98 -9.08 4.25
C GLY A 73 2.39 -8.36 2.98
N GLY A 74 2.00 -7.12 2.78
CA GLY A 74 2.40 -6.30 1.65
C GLY A 74 3.88 -5.96 1.65
N CYS A 75 4.44 -5.62 2.82
CA CYS A 75 5.88 -5.44 2.98
C CYS A 75 6.68 -6.67 2.50
N ILE A 76 6.29 -7.87 2.93
CA ILE A 76 6.95 -9.11 2.55
C ILE A 76 6.73 -9.44 1.07
N ALA A 77 5.55 -9.18 0.53
CA ALA A 77 5.26 -9.39 -0.89
C ALA A 77 6.17 -8.51 -1.77
N ALA A 78 6.28 -7.22 -1.44
CA ALA A 78 7.17 -6.29 -2.15
C ALA A 78 8.65 -6.72 -2.07
N TRP A 79 9.13 -7.02 -0.88
CA TRP A 79 10.49 -7.53 -0.70
C TRP A 79 10.73 -8.83 -1.48
N ARG A 80 9.82 -9.81 -1.34
CA ARG A 80 9.99 -11.11 -1.99
C ARG A 80 9.96 -11.01 -3.51
N ALA A 81 9.17 -10.11 -4.07
CA ALA A 81 9.15 -9.87 -5.51
C ALA A 81 10.54 -9.47 -6.02
N VAL A 82 11.20 -8.51 -5.37
CA VAL A 82 12.54 -8.04 -5.81
C VAL A 82 13.62 -9.07 -5.52
N THR A 83 13.58 -9.76 -4.40
CA THR A 83 14.56 -10.82 -4.10
C THR A 83 14.42 -11.98 -5.06
N LEU A 84 13.20 -12.37 -5.44
CA LEU A 84 12.94 -13.43 -6.42
C LEU A 84 13.48 -13.06 -7.79
N ILE A 85 13.25 -11.84 -8.25
CA ILE A 85 13.81 -11.34 -9.53
C ILE A 85 15.34 -11.46 -9.52
N LYS A 86 15.99 -11.08 -8.42
CA LYS A 86 17.44 -11.19 -8.25
C LYS A 86 17.90 -12.65 -8.22
N GLU A 87 17.23 -13.52 -7.46
CA GLU A 87 17.55 -14.97 -7.36
C GLU A 87 17.43 -15.68 -8.70
N LEU A 88 16.47 -15.30 -9.52
CA LEU A 88 16.28 -15.82 -10.89
C LEU A 88 17.31 -15.27 -11.89
N GLY A 89 18.23 -14.42 -11.46
CA GLY A 89 19.23 -13.80 -12.36
C GLY A 89 18.63 -12.79 -13.33
N LEU A 90 17.39 -12.39 -13.14
CA LEU A 90 16.72 -11.41 -13.99
C LEU A 90 17.29 -10.02 -13.73
N ARG A 91 17.44 -9.26 -14.81
CA ARG A 91 17.95 -7.88 -14.74
C ARG A 91 16.90 -6.92 -15.32
N PRO A 92 16.06 -6.33 -14.48
CA PRO A 92 15.09 -5.34 -14.93
C PRO A 92 15.80 -4.16 -15.60
N ARG A 93 15.17 -3.56 -16.57
CA ARG A 93 15.73 -2.39 -17.27
C ARG A 93 15.77 -1.16 -16.37
N ARG A 94 14.74 -1.02 -15.51
CA ARG A 94 14.55 0.08 -14.55
C ARG A 94 14.91 -0.36 -13.14
N THR A 95 15.24 0.58 -12.30
CA THR A 95 15.46 0.33 -10.87
C THR A 95 14.15 -0.05 -10.20
N LEU A 96 14.16 -1.19 -9.50
CA LEU A 96 13.09 -1.56 -8.59
C LEU A 96 13.47 -1.09 -7.18
N ARG A 97 12.69 -0.20 -6.62
CA ARG A 97 12.88 0.34 -5.28
C ARG A 97 11.79 -0.18 -4.36
N VAL A 98 12.17 -1.00 -3.38
CA VAL A 98 11.27 -1.39 -2.29
C VAL A 98 11.27 -0.26 -1.27
N VAL A 99 10.10 0.18 -0.86
CA VAL A 99 9.96 1.13 0.24
C VAL A 99 8.95 0.58 1.24
N LEU A 100 9.38 0.43 2.48
CA LEU A 100 8.50 0.07 3.58
C LEU A 100 8.20 1.36 4.35
N TRP A 101 6.94 1.78 4.28
CA TRP A 101 6.49 3.06 4.81
C TRP A 101 6.34 3.01 6.32
N THR A 102 6.59 4.12 6.99
CA THR A 102 6.25 4.32 8.39
C THR A 102 5.04 5.24 8.52
N ASN A 103 4.23 5.02 9.56
CA ASN A 103 3.13 5.89 9.93
C ASN A 103 2.07 6.06 8.82
N GLU A 104 1.74 4.97 8.13
CA GLU A 104 0.64 4.96 7.16
C GLU A 104 -0.69 5.16 7.87
N GLU A 105 -0.97 4.35 8.87
CA GLU A 105 -2.22 4.27 9.64
C GLU A 105 -2.64 5.62 10.30
N ASN A 106 -1.69 6.48 10.56
CA ASN A 106 -1.92 7.78 11.17
C ASN A 106 -1.63 8.96 10.21
N GLY A 107 -1.85 8.74 8.93
CA GLY A 107 -1.86 9.78 7.91
C GLY A 107 -0.69 9.78 6.95
N SER A 108 -0.11 8.60 6.65
CA SER A 108 0.85 8.39 5.56
C SER A 108 2.05 9.34 5.62
N ARG A 109 2.58 9.60 6.82
CA ARG A 109 3.68 10.57 7.00
C ARG A 109 4.97 10.08 6.33
N GLY A 110 5.21 8.77 6.34
CA GLY A 110 6.40 8.17 5.73
C GLY A 110 6.43 8.37 4.21
N SER A 111 5.35 8.09 3.52
CA SER A 111 5.27 8.26 2.06
C SER A 111 5.29 9.73 1.65
N ARG A 112 4.63 10.62 2.42
CA ARG A 112 4.70 12.07 2.18
C ARG A 112 6.10 12.61 2.36
N ASN A 113 6.83 12.17 3.40
CA ASN A 113 8.19 12.59 3.62
C ASN A 113 9.12 12.09 2.52
N TYR A 114 8.98 10.81 2.12
CA TYR A 114 9.69 10.26 0.98
C TYR A 114 9.51 11.12 -0.27
N ARG A 115 8.26 11.44 -0.62
CA ARG A 115 7.98 12.32 -1.75
C ARG A 115 8.70 13.67 -1.64
N ASN A 116 8.69 14.28 -0.46
CA ASN A 116 9.32 15.59 -0.24
C ASN A 116 10.85 15.54 -0.33
N GLU A 117 11.46 14.46 0.13
CA GLU A 117 12.91 14.25 0.05
C GLU A 117 13.38 13.92 -1.37
N HIS A 118 12.48 13.38 -2.22
CA HIS A 118 12.79 12.92 -3.58
C HIS A 118 12.19 13.84 -4.66
N LEU A 119 11.84 15.08 -4.33
CA LEU A 119 11.25 16.04 -5.30
C LEU A 119 12.08 16.19 -6.57
N ASN A 120 13.40 16.15 -6.45
CA ASN A 120 14.33 16.33 -7.57
C ASN A 120 14.35 15.14 -8.55
N GLU A 121 13.82 13.99 -8.16
CA GLU A 121 13.78 12.77 -8.98
C GLU A 121 12.37 12.23 -9.19
N LEU A 122 11.33 12.99 -8.81
CA LEU A 122 9.94 12.53 -8.98
C LEU A 122 9.57 12.23 -10.43
N GLU A 123 10.13 12.96 -11.37
CA GLU A 123 9.91 12.73 -12.81
C GLU A 123 10.44 11.36 -13.27
N ASN A 124 11.37 10.79 -12.51
CA ASN A 124 11.94 9.48 -12.77
C ASN A 124 11.13 8.34 -12.14
N HIS A 125 10.16 8.64 -11.29
CA HIS A 125 9.27 7.65 -10.70
C HIS A 125 8.16 7.27 -11.68
N ILE A 126 8.39 6.17 -12.40
CA ILE A 126 7.52 5.72 -13.49
C ILE A 126 6.23 5.12 -12.99
N LEU A 127 6.30 4.42 -11.86
CA LEU A 127 5.17 3.74 -11.25
C LEU A 127 5.41 3.58 -9.74
N ALA A 128 4.36 3.68 -8.96
CA ALA A 128 4.35 3.30 -7.56
C ALA A 128 3.24 2.28 -7.32
N ILE A 129 3.55 1.19 -6.64
CA ILE A 129 2.61 0.12 -6.28
C ILE A 129 2.71 -0.09 -4.79
N GLU A 130 1.58 -0.07 -4.10
CA GLU A 130 1.45 -0.45 -2.71
C GLU A 130 0.58 -1.71 -2.61
N SER A 131 1.00 -2.65 -1.78
CA SER A 131 0.24 -3.85 -1.47
C SER A 131 -0.29 -3.72 -0.06
N ASP A 132 -1.53 -3.30 0.08
CA ASP A 132 -2.19 -3.01 1.36
C ASP A 132 -3.62 -3.59 1.40
N GLY A 133 -3.90 -4.52 0.51
CA GLY A 133 -5.21 -5.19 0.41
C GLY A 133 -5.31 -6.50 1.19
N GLY A 134 -4.30 -6.81 2.02
CA GLY A 134 -4.19 -8.05 2.78
C GLY A 134 -3.47 -9.17 2.03
N VAL A 135 -3.41 -10.34 2.64
CA VAL A 135 -2.62 -11.50 2.17
C VAL A 135 -3.45 -12.56 1.44
N PHE A 136 -4.52 -12.15 0.79
CA PHE A 136 -5.36 -13.04 -0.03
C PHE A 136 -4.80 -13.20 -1.44
N ALA A 137 -5.40 -14.11 -2.21
CA ALA A 137 -5.11 -14.20 -3.64
C ALA A 137 -5.41 -12.87 -4.33
N PRO A 138 -4.44 -12.24 -5.00
CA PRO A 138 -4.65 -10.95 -5.65
C PRO A 138 -5.69 -11.09 -6.77
N GLN A 139 -6.56 -10.09 -6.90
CA GLN A 139 -7.56 -10.06 -7.96
C GLN A 139 -7.22 -9.05 -9.06
N GLY A 140 -6.31 -8.13 -8.79
CA GLY A 140 -5.91 -7.09 -9.73
C GLY A 140 -5.41 -5.84 -9.03
N PHE A 141 -5.56 -4.69 -9.69
CA PHE A 141 -5.03 -3.42 -9.23
C PHE A 141 -6.12 -2.35 -9.11
N GLY A 142 -6.02 -1.51 -8.09
CA GLY A 142 -6.55 -0.16 -8.11
C GLY A 142 -5.56 0.75 -8.83
N PHE A 143 -6.00 1.57 -9.78
CA PHE A 143 -5.12 2.42 -10.56
C PHE A 143 -5.58 3.88 -10.60
N THR A 144 -4.65 4.78 -10.32
CA THR A 144 -4.78 6.22 -10.51
C THR A 144 -3.66 6.70 -11.43
N GLY A 145 -4.01 7.40 -12.50
CA GLY A 145 -3.07 7.91 -13.48
C GLY A 145 -3.75 8.44 -14.73
N ASN A 146 -2.97 8.91 -15.70
CA ASN A 146 -3.47 9.40 -16.98
C ASN A 146 -3.96 8.24 -17.87
N LYS A 147 -4.53 8.59 -19.03
CA LYS A 147 -5.10 7.61 -19.97
C LYS A 147 -4.05 6.71 -20.61
N GLU A 148 -2.89 7.25 -20.88
CA GLU A 148 -1.75 6.56 -21.50
C GLU A 148 -1.19 5.50 -20.54
N ALA A 149 -0.95 5.89 -19.30
CA ALA A 149 -0.51 4.97 -18.25
C ALA A 149 -1.56 3.88 -17.98
N ARG A 150 -2.86 4.24 -17.99
CA ARG A 150 -3.95 3.27 -17.84
C ARG A 150 -3.91 2.17 -18.90
N LYS A 151 -3.60 2.51 -20.15
CA LYS A 151 -3.48 1.52 -21.22
C LYS A 151 -2.39 0.49 -20.91
N VAL A 152 -1.22 0.96 -20.45
CA VAL A 152 -0.11 0.07 -20.05
C VAL A 152 -0.55 -0.85 -18.89
N VAL A 153 -1.30 -0.32 -17.92
CA VAL A 153 -1.79 -1.13 -16.79
C VAL A 153 -2.80 -2.18 -17.26
N TYR A 154 -3.64 -1.90 -18.27
CA TYR A 154 -4.51 -2.92 -18.86
C TYR A 154 -3.71 -4.00 -19.58
N ASP A 155 -2.67 -3.64 -20.34
CA ASP A 155 -1.79 -4.63 -21.00
C ASP A 155 -1.11 -5.54 -19.96
N ILE A 156 -0.75 -4.99 -18.79
CA ILE A 156 -0.22 -5.79 -17.67
C ILE A 156 -1.29 -6.68 -17.05
N ALA A 157 -2.50 -6.16 -16.87
CA ALA A 157 -3.63 -6.91 -16.31
C ALA A 157 -3.99 -8.13 -17.16
N ASP A 158 -3.96 -7.99 -18.50
CA ASP A 158 -4.19 -9.09 -19.42
C ASP A 158 -3.17 -10.22 -19.25
N LEU A 159 -1.91 -9.90 -18.92
CA LEU A 159 -0.88 -10.91 -18.61
C LEU A 159 -1.15 -11.64 -17.29
N LEU A 160 -1.89 -11.02 -16.38
CA LEU A 160 -2.19 -11.56 -15.05
C LEU A 160 -3.57 -12.25 -15.00
N ASP A 161 -4.39 -12.12 -16.03
CA ASP A 161 -5.71 -12.74 -16.08
C ASP A 161 -5.68 -14.27 -15.91
N PRO A 162 -4.70 -15.01 -16.50
CA PRO A 162 -4.61 -16.46 -16.30
C PRO A 162 -4.44 -16.92 -14.84
N ILE A 163 -3.97 -16.04 -13.96
CA ILE A 163 -3.85 -16.30 -12.51
C ILE A 163 -4.97 -15.64 -11.69
N GLY A 164 -5.97 -15.05 -12.35
CA GLY A 164 -7.12 -14.41 -11.71
C GLY A 164 -6.84 -13.01 -11.16
N ALA A 165 -5.73 -12.37 -11.56
CA ALA A 165 -5.29 -11.06 -11.06
C ALA A 165 -5.41 -9.93 -12.11
N GLY A 166 -6.29 -10.10 -13.11
CA GLY A 166 -6.44 -9.16 -14.23
C GLY A 166 -7.44 -8.02 -14.01
N LYS A 167 -8.04 -7.87 -12.84
CA LYS A 167 -9.01 -6.78 -12.61
C LYS A 167 -8.30 -5.44 -12.46
N ILE A 168 -8.84 -4.41 -13.14
CA ILE A 168 -8.45 -3.02 -12.92
C ILE A 168 -9.65 -2.24 -12.37
N THR A 169 -9.47 -1.61 -11.24
CA THR A 169 -10.48 -0.77 -10.59
C THR A 169 -10.01 0.67 -10.51
N ASN A 170 -10.94 1.61 -10.27
CA ASN A 170 -10.60 3.01 -10.02
C ASN A 170 -10.21 3.26 -8.55
N TRP A 171 -9.98 2.21 -7.80
CA TRP A 171 -9.50 2.24 -6.44
C TRP A 171 -7.97 2.26 -6.45
N GLY A 172 -7.42 3.22 -5.87
CA GLY A 172 -6.00 3.46 -5.72
C GLY A 172 -5.81 4.96 -5.64
N ARG A 173 -5.96 5.52 -4.48
CA ARG A 173 -5.38 6.83 -4.20
C ARG A 173 -3.97 6.53 -3.70
N ALA A 174 -2.98 6.87 -4.51
CA ALA A 174 -1.70 7.19 -3.92
C ALA A 174 -1.92 8.29 -2.89
N PRO A 175 -1.39 8.18 -1.70
CA PRO A 175 -1.50 9.19 -0.66
C PRO A 175 -0.91 10.53 -1.09
#